data_3c28e0feed7c6d5cefbf274c48fa5936
#
_entry.id   3c28e0feed7c6d5cefbf274c48fa5936
#
_cell.length_a   1.000
_cell.length_b   1.000
_cell.length_c   1.000
_cell.angle_alpha   90.00
_cell.angle_beta   90.00
_cell.angle_gamma   90.00
#
_symmetry.space_group_name_H-M   'P 1'
#
loop_
_entity.id
_entity.type
_entity.pdbx_description
1 polymer ?
#
loop_
_entity_poly.entity_id
_entity_poly.type
_entity_poly.pdbx_seq_one_letter_code
_entity_poly.pdbx_strand_id
1 'polypeptide(L)'
;EIARSIVAAGIRTNYHDVGAGHPLLLIHGSGPGVSAWANWRLVMPELARQARVIAPDMVGFGFTDRLDLTQPGQRYDMDTWVRQAVGLLDALGIEKTDLVGNSFGGALALALTIRHPQRVRRLVLMGSVGVSFPITAGLDAVWGYEASFENMRRIMDVFAWDRRLVNDELARMRYEASIQPGFQESFSAMFPAPRQR
;
A
#
# COMPACT_ATOMS: atom_id res chain seq x y z
N GLU A 1 10.45 0.12 5.79
CA GLU A 1 11.37 0.97 6.53
C GLU A 1 11.55 2.31 5.86
N ILE A 2 12.14 3.26 6.60
CA ILE A 2 12.46 4.58 6.05
C ILE A 2 13.51 4.43 4.96
N ALA A 3 13.25 5.03 3.79
CA ALA A 3 14.15 5.01 2.65
C ALA A 3 14.36 6.43 2.10
N ARG A 4 13.99 6.68 0.86
CA ARG A 4 14.01 8.02 0.27
C ARG A 4 12.72 8.76 0.60
N SER A 5 12.76 10.08 0.57
CA SER A 5 11.58 10.91 0.76
C SER A 5 11.48 11.95 -0.35
N ILE A 6 10.25 12.16 -0.85
CA ILE A 6 9.94 13.16 -1.88
C ILE A 6 8.54 13.70 -1.64
N VAL A 7 8.26 14.93 -2.07
CA VAL A 7 6.90 15.46 -2.03
C VAL A 7 6.18 15.08 -3.32
N ALA A 8 5.14 14.26 -3.18
CA ALA A 8 4.28 13.78 -4.27
C ALA A 8 2.87 14.35 -4.08
N ALA A 9 2.43 15.23 -4.96
CA ALA A 9 1.14 15.93 -4.88
C ALA A 9 0.86 16.59 -3.49
N GLY A 10 1.90 17.18 -2.89
CA GLY A 10 1.81 17.83 -1.58
C GLY A 10 1.97 16.88 -0.38
N ILE A 11 2.18 15.59 -0.60
CA ILE A 11 2.33 14.57 0.44
C ILE A 11 3.80 14.15 0.50
N ARG A 12 4.45 14.28 1.66
CA ARG A 12 5.80 13.74 1.88
C ARG A 12 5.70 12.21 1.87
N THR A 13 6.20 11.64 0.78
CA THR A 13 6.10 10.22 0.48
C THR A 13 7.44 9.52 0.71
N ASN A 14 7.43 8.50 1.57
CA ASN A 14 8.53 7.55 1.69
C ASN A 14 8.48 6.54 0.55
N TYR A 15 9.61 6.27 -0.09
CA TYR A 15 9.66 5.32 -1.20
C TYR A 15 11.04 4.67 -1.34
N HIS A 16 11.05 3.44 -1.84
CA HIS A 16 12.26 2.74 -2.27
C HIS A 16 12.46 2.99 -3.76
N ASP A 17 13.72 3.14 -4.19
CA ASP A 17 14.13 3.36 -5.59
C ASP A 17 15.44 2.62 -5.81
N VAL A 18 15.37 1.47 -6.45
CA VAL A 18 16.49 0.55 -6.65
C VAL A 18 16.52 0.01 -8.08
N GLY A 19 17.73 -0.30 -8.55
CA GLY A 19 17.93 -0.75 -9.93
C GLY A 19 18.00 0.40 -10.92
N ALA A 20 17.95 0.06 -12.20
CA ALA A 20 18.04 1.00 -13.31
C ALA A 20 17.23 0.50 -14.52
N GLY A 21 17.01 1.37 -15.50
CA GLY A 21 16.29 1.04 -16.72
C GLY A 21 14.84 1.46 -16.69
N HIS A 22 13.94 0.64 -17.26
CA HIS A 22 12.53 0.99 -17.36
C HIS A 22 11.85 1.02 -15.98
N PRO A 23 11.06 2.08 -15.67
CA PRO A 23 10.41 2.19 -14.37
C PRO A 23 9.35 1.11 -14.14
N LEU A 24 9.35 0.54 -12.94
CA LEU A 24 8.39 -0.42 -12.43
C LEU A 24 7.88 0.08 -11.07
N LEU A 25 6.63 0.51 -11.01
CA LEU A 25 5.99 0.98 -9.79
C LEU A 25 5.27 -0.18 -9.09
N LEU A 26 5.66 -0.46 -7.83
CA LEU A 26 5.09 -1.50 -7.00
C LEU A 26 4.17 -0.88 -5.94
N ILE A 27 2.89 -1.21 -5.97
CA ILE A 27 1.90 -0.67 -5.04
C ILE A 27 1.46 -1.76 -4.07
N HIS A 28 1.69 -1.53 -2.77
CA HIS A 28 1.43 -2.49 -1.69
C HIS A 28 -0.05 -2.67 -1.37
N GLY A 29 -0.38 -3.70 -0.59
CA GLY A 29 -1.72 -3.96 -0.07
C GLY A 29 -2.11 -3.09 1.13
N SER A 30 -3.28 -3.32 1.72
CA SER A 30 -3.88 -2.51 2.79
C SER A 30 -3.95 -3.19 4.16
N GLY A 31 -3.05 -4.10 4.47
CA GLY A 31 -3.04 -4.73 5.79
C GLY A 31 -2.53 -3.80 6.90
N PRO A 32 -2.95 -3.98 8.16
CA PRO A 32 -2.39 -3.22 9.27
C PRO A 32 -0.87 -3.45 9.40
N GLY A 33 -0.14 -2.38 9.65
CA GLY A 33 1.33 -2.38 9.72
C GLY A 33 2.03 -2.64 8.39
N VAL A 34 1.34 -2.49 7.25
CA VAL A 34 1.95 -2.65 5.93
C VAL A 34 2.76 -1.41 5.54
N SER A 35 3.85 -1.66 4.83
CA SER A 35 4.64 -0.66 4.10
C SER A 35 5.10 -1.25 2.77
N ALA A 36 5.64 -0.43 1.90
CA ALA A 36 6.27 -0.92 0.67
C ALA A 36 7.38 -1.93 0.97
N TRP A 37 8.20 -1.67 2.00
CA TRP A 37 9.22 -2.61 2.45
C TRP A 37 8.63 -3.93 2.91
N ALA A 38 7.65 -3.90 3.82
CA ALA A 38 7.01 -5.11 4.32
C ALA A 38 6.42 -5.98 3.20
N ASN A 39 5.88 -5.33 2.16
CA ASN A 39 5.26 -6.03 1.03
C ASN A 39 6.29 -6.55 0.00
N TRP A 40 7.33 -5.77 -0.31
CA TRP A 40 8.13 -5.97 -1.51
C TRP A 40 9.60 -6.35 -1.28
N ARG A 41 10.14 -6.27 -0.05
CA ARG A 41 11.57 -6.45 0.25
C ARG A 41 12.19 -7.72 -0.31
N LEU A 42 11.42 -8.81 -0.39
CA LEU A 42 11.94 -10.10 -0.85
C LEU A 42 12.05 -10.19 -2.38
N VAL A 43 11.25 -9.41 -3.12
CA VAL A 43 11.22 -9.45 -4.58
C VAL A 43 11.92 -8.25 -5.22
N MET A 44 12.01 -7.13 -4.53
CA MET A 44 12.67 -5.92 -5.06
C MET A 44 14.10 -6.16 -5.57
N PRO A 45 14.99 -6.90 -4.87
CA PRO A 45 16.35 -7.13 -5.35
C PRO A 45 16.41 -7.87 -6.68
N GLU A 46 15.52 -8.83 -6.90
CA GLU A 46 15.49 -9.58 -8.16
C GLU A 46 14.90 -8.74 -9.29
N LEU A 47 13.83 -8.01 -9.04
CA LEU A 47 13.22 -7.11 -10.03
C LEU A 47 14.20 -5.98 -10.41
N ALA A 48 14.98 -5.48 -9.45
CA ALA A 48 15.94 -4.42 -9.65
C ALA A 48 17.12 -4.80 -10.58
N ARG A 49 17.32 -6.09 -10.86
CA ARG A 49 18.29 -6.56 -11.85
C ARG A 49 17.88 -6.23 -13.29
N GLN A 50 16.60 -5.98 -13.53
CA GLN A 50 16.04 -5.80 -14.88
C GLN A 50 15.25 -4.50 -15.05
N ALA A 51 14.95 -3.78 -13.97
CA ALA A 51 14.12 -2.58 -13.97
C ALA A 51 14.56 -1.58 -12.90
N ARG A 52 14.18 -0.32 -13.05
CA ARG A 52 14.18 0.64 -11.95
C ARG A 52 12.91 0.44 -11.13
N VAL A 53 13.03 -0.18 -9.98
CA VAL A 53 11.92 -0.50 -9.10
C VAL A 53 11.65 0.66 -8.15
N ILE A 54 10.42 1.16 -8.15
CA ILE A 54 9.94 2.23 -7.29
C ILE A 54 8.81 1.68 -6.45
N ALA A 55 8.94 1.73 -5.14
CA ALA A 55 7.95 1.19 -4.21
C ALA A 55 7.63 2.23 -3.13
N PRO A 56 6.56 3.04 -3.29
CA PRO A 56 6.14 4.02 -2.30
C PRO A 56 5.33 3.36 -1.17
N ASP A 57 5.42 3.96 0.01
CA ASP A 57 4.36 3.84 1.00
C ASP A 57 3.21 4.75 0.56
N MET A 58 2.03 4.17 0.35
CA MET A 58 0.86 4.96 0.01
C MET A 58 0.40 5.79 1.22
N VAL A 59 -0.20 6.96 0.97
CA VAL A 59 -0.61 7.88 2.04
C VAL A 59 -1.49 7.17 3.08
N GLY A 60 -1.13 7.35 4.34
CA GLY A 60 -1.74 6.68 5.49
C GLY A 60 -1.08 5.36 5.88
N PHE A 61 -0.10 4.87 5.10
CA PHE A 61 0.66 3.64 5.36
C PHE A 61 2.15 3.93 5.57
N GLY A 62 2.84 2.99 6.18
CA GLY A 62 4.27 3.01 6.38
C GLY A 62 4.79 4.31 6.98
N PHE A 63 5.78 4.89 6.33
CA PHE A 63 6.48 6.11 6.74
C PHE A 63 6.12 7.36 5.90
N THR A 64 5.12 7.24 5.03
CA THR A 64 4.51 8.36 4.33
C THR A 64 3.62 9.16 5.28
N ASP A 65 3.52 10.47 5.08
CA ASP A 65 2.67 11.33 5.89
C ASP A 65 1.22 10.85 5.88
N ARG A 66 0.56 11.09 6.99
CA ARG A 66 -0.88 10.89 7.15
C ARG A 66 -1.63 12.16 6.83
N LEU A 67 -2.88 12.01 6.41
CA LEU A 67 -3.74 13.16 6.16
C LEU A 67 -4.23 13.75 7.48
N ASP A 68 -4.30 15.06 7.53
CA ASP A 68 -5.03 15.76 8.58
C ASP A 68 -6.53 15.79 8.22
N LEU A 69 -7.28 14.82 8.74
CA LEU A 69 -8.70 14.66 8.45
C LEU A 69 -9.58 15.79 9.01
N THR A 70 -9.02 16.71 9.79
CA THR A 70 -9.71 17.91 10.23
C THR A 70 -9.77 18.98 9.14
N GLN A 71 -8.90 18.88 8.13
CA GLN A 71 -8.85 19.82 7.03
C GLN A 71 -9.92 19.50 5.97
N PRO A 72 -10.64 20.50 5.46
CA PRO A 72 -11.63 20.32 4.43
C PRO A 72 -11.05 19.63 3.17
N GLY A 73 -11.74 18.59 2.67
CA GLY A 73 -11.35 17.88 1.45
C GLY A 73 -10.25 16.84 1.63
N GLN A 74 -9.64 16.70 2.80
CA GLN A 74 -8.69 15.62 3.07
C GLN A 74 -9.44 14.35 3.48
N ARG A 75 -9.27 13.31 2.67
CA ARG A 75 -9.84 11.98 2.94
C ARG A 75 -9.01 10.89 2.30
N TYR A 76 -9.06 9.70 2.88
CA TYR A 76 -8.49 8.50 2.29
C TYR A 76 -9.48 7.93 1.27
N ASP A 77 -9.27 8.26 0.00
CA ASP A 77 -10.06 7.78 -1.11
C ASP A 77 -9.18 7.49 -2.34
N MET A 78 -9.79 6.86 -3.34
CA MET A 78 -9.08 6.49 -4.57
C MET A 78 -8.48 7.70 -5.29
N ASP A 79 -9.11 8.86 -5.22
CA ASP A 79 -8.62 10.08 -5.86
C ASP A 79 -7.32 10.57 -5.21
N THR A 80 -7.26 10.50 -3.89
CA THR A 80 -6.07 10.88 -3.12
C THR A 80 -4.89 9.94 -3.41
N TRP A 81 -5.11 8.64 -3.43
CA TRP A 81 -4.05 7.68 -3.73
C TRP A 81 -3.57 7.73 -5.19
N VAL A 82 -4.49 7.88 -6.16
CA VAL A 82 -4.12 8.08 -7.57
C VAL A 82 -3.32 9.36 -7.74
N ARG A 83 -3.76 10.45 -7.13
CA ARG A 83 -3.06 11.75 -7.17
C ARG A 83 -1.64 11.65 -6.58
N GLN A 84 -1.46 10.93 -5.45
CA GLN A 84 -0.14 10.67 -4.88
C GLN A 84 0.74 9.87 -5.86
N ALA A 85 0.22 8.80 -6.45
CA ALA A 85 0.97 7.96 -7.39
C ALA A 85 1.41 8.74 -8.64
N VAL A 86 0.50 9.53 -9.23
CA VAL A 86 0.83 10.40 -10.37
C VAL A 86 1.86 11.45 -9.96
N GLY A 87 1.65 12.13 -8.83
CA GLY A 87 2.59 13.13 -8.31
C GLY A 87 3.97 12.57 -8.00
N LEU A 88 4.06 11.29 -7.59
CA LEU A 88 5.34 10.60 -7.41
C LEU A 88 6.04 10.38 -8.75
N LEU A 89 5.33 9.91 -9.77
CA LEU A 89 5.88 9.76 -11.12
C LEU A 89 6.39 11.11 -11.67
N ASP A 90 5.61 12.18 -11.49
CA ASP A 90 5.97 13.54 -11.93
C ASP A 90 7.23 14.04 -11.20
N ALA A 91 7.28 13.90 -9.88
CA ALA A 91 8.42 14.32 -9.07
C ALA A 91 9.70 13.54 -9.38
N LEU A 92 9.58 12.30 -9.87
CA LEU A 92 10.71 11.47 -10.30
C LEU A 92 11.05 11.61 -11.79
N GLY A 93 10.34 12.46 -12.54
CA GLY A 93 10.52 12.65 -13.98
C GLY A 93 10.17 11.42 -14.81
N ILE A 94 9.21 10.59 -14.32
CA ILE A 94 8.79 9.35 -14.97
C ILE A 94 7.54 9.62 -15.80
N GLU A 95 7.68 9.61 -17.10
CA GLU A 95 6.56 9.81 -18.01
C GLU A 95 5.65 8.58 -18.06
N LYS A 96 6.21 7.38 -18.11
CA LYS A 96 5.48 6.13 -18.27
C LYS A 96 6.14 4.98 -17.50
N THR A 97 5.33 4.13 -16.85
CA THR A 97 5.81 3.04 -15.98
C THR A 97 5.04 1.74 -16.23
N ASP A 98 5.64 0.62 -15.85
CA ASP A 98 4.89 -0.62 -15.58
C ASP A 98 4.35 -0.57 -14.15
N LEU A 99 3.20 -1.20 -13.91
CA LEU A 99 2.55 -1.26 -12.60
C LEU A 99 2.44 -2.72 -12.12
N VAL A 100 2.76 -2.92 -10.85
CA VAL A 100 2.36 -4.13 -10.12
C VAL A 100 1.58 -3.70 -8.89
N GLY A 101 0.34 -4.15 -8.76
CA GLY A 101 -0.52 -3.83 -7.63
C GLY A 101 -0.93 -5.08 -6.86
N ASN A 102 -0.68 -5.08 -5.54
CA ASN A 102 -1.08 -6.16 -4.65
C ASN A 102 -2.35 -5.79 -3.89
N SER A 103 -3.40 -6.62 -3.96
CA SER A 103 -4.63 -6.44 -3.19
C SER A 103 -5.25 -5.05 -3.40
N PHE A 104 -5.36 -4.20 -2.38
CA PHE A 104 -5.71 -2.78 -2.46
C PHE A 104 -4.88 -2.03 -3.51
N GLY A 105 -3.57 -2.27 -3.55
CA GLY A 105 -2.68 -1.68 -4.55
C GLY A 105 -3.05 -2.06 -5.98
N GLY A 106 -3.69 -3.20 -6.17
CA GLY A 106 -4.22 -3.60 -7.47
C GLY A 106 -5.43 -2.75 -7.89
N ALA A 107 -6.34 -2.41 -6.98
CA ALA A 107 -7.44 -1.48 -7.27
C ALA A 107 -6.90 -0.09 -7.63
N LEU A 108 -5.88 0.37 -6.91
CA LEU A 108 -5.22 1.64 -7.21
C LEU A 108 -4.53 1.62 -8.58
N ALA A 109 -3.83 0.53 -8.91
CA ALA A 109 -3.19 0.35 -10.21
C ALA A 109 -4.22 0.32 -11.37
N LEU A 110 -5.38 -0.31 -11.16
CA LEU A 110 -6.51 -0.26 -12.10
C LEU A 110 -7.02 1.17 -12.27
N ALA A 111 -7.30 1.87 -11.18
CA ALA A 111 -7.79 3.25 -11.21
C ALA A 111 -6.80 4.19 -11.92
N LEU A 112 -5.49 4.04 -11.63
CA LEU A 112 -4.43 4.79 -12.32
C LEU A 112 -4.44 4.49 -13.83
N THR A 113 -4.54 3.23 -14.21
CA THR A 113 -4.55 2.80 -15.62
C THR A 113 -5.77 3.35 -16.37
N ILE A 114 -6.94 3.36 -15.74
CA ILE A 114 -8.18 3.86 -16.34
C ILE A 114 -8.15 5.38 -16.50
N ARG A 115 -7.67 6.09 -15.47
CA ARG A 115 -7.70 7.56 -15.42
C ARG A 115 -6.53 8.21 -16.15
N HIS A 116 -5.39 7.52 -16.20
CA HIS A 116 -4.14 8.00 -16.79
C HIS A 116 -3.47 6.94 -17.68
N PRO A 117 -4.16 6.43 -18.74
CA PRO A 117 -3.66 5.33 -19.57
C PRO A 117 -2.34 5.66 -20.25
N GLN A 118 -2.07 6.94 -20.52
CA GLN A 118 -0.81 7.41 -21.08
C GLN A 118 0.41 7.20 -20.14
N ARG A 119 0.17 7.08 -18.83
CA ARG A 119 1.23 6.90 -17.83
C ARG A 119 1.58 5.43 -17.57
N VAL A 120 0.79 4.49 -18.12
CA VAL A 120 0.91 3.06 -17.86
C VAL A 120 1.24 2.29 -19.13
N ARG A 121 2.31 1.49 -19.09
CA ARG A 121 2.71 0.63 -20.20
C ARG A 121 2.14 -0.79 -20.04
N ARG A 122 2.28 -1.37 -18.86
CA ARG A 122 1.84 -2.72 -18.52
C ARG A 122 1.28 -2.72 -17.10
N LEU A 123 0.36 -3.64 -16.84
CA LEU A 123 -0.29 -3.81 -15.55
C LEU A 123 -0.25 -5.27 -15.13
N VAL A 124 0.22 -5.53 -13.90
CA VAL A 124 0.15 -6.83 -13.24
C VAL A 124 -0.65 -6.68 -11.95
N LEU A 125 -1.63 -7.54 -11.77
CA LEU A 125 -2.52 -7.56 -10.60
C LEU A 125 -2.28 -8.83 -9.79
N MET A 126 -2.05 -8.67 -8.48
CA MET A 126 -1.82 -9.77 -7.54
C MET A 126 -2.92 -9.78 -6.49
N GLY A 127 -3.84 -10.76 -6.54
CA GLY A 127 -4.96 -10.86 -5.60
C GLY A 127 -5.74 -9.56 -5.44
N SER A 128 -5.95 -8.85 -6.57
CA SER A 128 -6.46 -7.49 -6.60
C SER A 128 -7.92 -7.39 -6.19
N VAL A 129 -8.27 -6.35 -5.42
CA VAL A 129 -9.63 -5.81 -5.37
C VAL A 129 -9.83 -4.87 -6.57
N GLY A 130 -11.07 -4.44 -6.84
CA GLY A 130 -11.40 -3.56 -7.97
C GLY A 130 -12.63 -4.00 -8.74
N VAL A 131 -13.26 -5.09 -8.30
CA VAL A 131 -14.58 -5.57 -8.75
C VAL A 131 -15.49 -5.71 -7.55
N SER A 132 -16.80 -5.77 -7.76
CA SER A 132 -17.76 -6.05 -6.69
C SER A 132 -17.61 -7.50 -6.22
N PHE A 133 -17.48 -7.71 -4.92
CA PHE A 133 -17.44 -9.02 -4.28
C PHE A 133 -17.98 -8.92 -2.85
N PRO A 134 -18.52 -10.02 -2.29
CA PRO A 134 -18.91 -10.07 -0.87
C PRO A 134 -17.68 -9.97 0.03
N ILE A 135 -17.71 -9.06 1.00
CA ILE A 135 -16.64 -9.00 2.02
C ILE A 135 -16.72 -10.24 2.90
N THR A 136 -15.64 -11.02 2.90
CA THR A 136 -15.52 -12.19 3.76
C THR A 136 -15.27 -11.80 5.22
N ALA A 137 -15.59 -12.69 6.17
CA ALA A 137 -15.26 -12.46 7.57
C ALA A 137 -13.78 -12.22 7.82
N GLY A 138 -12.90 -12.85 7.02
CA GLY A 138 -11.46 -12.62 7.06
C GLY A 138 -11.09 -11.19 6.65
N LEU A 139 -11.62 -10.67 5.55
CA LEU A 139 -11.39 -9.29 5.11
C LEU A 139 -11.99 -8.27 6.08
N ASP A 140 -13.18 -8.54 6.64
CA ASP A 140 -13.77 -7.67 7.64
C ASP A 140 -12.91 -7.60 8.90
N ALA A 141 -12.35 -8.72 9.35
CA ALA A 141 -11.42 -8.77 10.48
C ALA A 141 -10.11 -8.00 10.18
N VAL A 142 -9.59 -8.06 8.95
CA VAL A 142 -8.40 -7.30 8.53
C VAL A 142 -8.66 -5.81 8.50
N TRP A 143 -9.71 -5.37 7.84
CA TRP A 143 -10.03 -3.94 7.70
C TRP A 143 -10.66 -3.35 8.97
N GLY A 144 -11.21 -4.19 9.85
CA GLY A 144 -11.70 -3.83 11.17
C GLY A 144 -10.68 -4.04 12.29
N TYR A 145 -9.39 -4.15 11.95
CA TYR A 145 -8.35 -4.40 12.93
C TYR A 145 -8.34 -3.35 14.05
N GLU A 146 -8.39 -3.86 15.27
CA GLU A 146 -8.11 -3.12 16.49
C GLU A 146 -6.75 -3.56 17.02
N ALA A 147 -5.90 -2.59 17.38
CA ALA A 147 -4.49 -2.83 17.67
C ALA A 147 -4.29 -3.69 18.93
N SER A 148 -3.96 -4.95 18.73
CA SER A 148 -3.44 -5.86 19.75
C SER A 148 -2.55 -6.91 19.11
N PHE A 149 -1.63 -7.47 19.89
CA PHE A 149 -0.75 -8.54 19.42
C PHE A 149 -1.55 -9.79 19.02
N GLU A 150 -2.58 -10.12 19.78
CA GLU A 150 -3.46 -11.26 19.52
C GLU A 150 -4.23 -11.07 18.20
N ASN A 151 -4.81 -9.89 17.99
CA ASN A 151 -5.49 -9.57 16.73
C ASN A 151 -4.53 -9.62 15.55
N MET A 152 -3.30 -9.12 15.71
CA MET A 152 -2.28 -9.21 14.67
C MET A 152 -1.96 -10.66 14.32
N ARG A 153 -1.78 -11.52 15.31
CA ARG A 153 -1.59 -12.97 15.07
C ARG A 153 -2.74 -13.57 14.29
N ARG A 154 -3.97 -13.28 14.70
CA ARG A 154 -5.18 -13.81 14.07
C ARG A 154 -5.31 -13.39 12.61
N ILE A 155 -5.07 -12.12 12.28
CA ILE A 155 -5.14 -11.68 10.88
C ILE A 155 -3.98 -12.19 10.02
N MET A 156 -2.81 -12.42 10.58
CA MET A 156 -1.71 -13.08 9.86
C MET A 156 -2.08 -14.51 9.48
N ASP A 157 -2.81 -15.22 10.34
CA ASP A 157 -3.36 -16.54 10.03
C ASP A 157 -4.38 -16.50 8.89
N VAL A 158 -5.11 -15.39 8.72
CA VAL A 158 -6.01 -15.20 7.57
C VAL A 158 -5.24 -15.01 6.28
N PHE A 159 -4.10 -14.30 6.32
CA PHE A 159 -3.32 -14.01 5.11
C PHE A 159 -2.46 -15.18 4.61
N ALA A 160 -1.94 -16.00 5.53
CA ALA A 160 -0.96 -17.02 5.18
C ALA A 160 -1.59 -18.37 4.90
N TRP A 161 -1.50 -18.84 3.65
CA TRP A 161 -1.81 -20.24 3.31
C TRP A 161 -0.84 -21.20 4.03
N ASP A 162 0.45 -20.93 3.98
CA ASP A 162 1.45 -21.71 4.70
C ASP A 162 1.65 -21.12 6.11
N ARG A 163 1.07 -21.79 7.11
CA ARG A 163 1.12 -21.38 8.51
C ARG A 163 2.52 -21.37 9.11
N ARG A 164 3.49 -22.06 8.50
CA ARG A 164 4.89 -22.03 8.91
C ARG A 164 5.54 -20.67 8.72
N LEU A 165 4.96 -19.83 7.86
CA LEU A 165 5.40 -18.45 7.65
C LEU A 165 4.93 -17.48 8.76
N VAL A 166 3.97 -17.93 9.59
CA VAL A 166 3.40 -17.11 10.67
C VAL A 166 4.09 -17.44 11.98
N ASN A 167 4.92 -16.52 12.45
CA ASN A 167 5.61 -16.64 13.73
C ASN A 167 5.45 -15.37 14.58
N ASP A 168 5.83 -15.45 15.85
CA ASP A 168 5.66 -14.33 16.79
C ASP A 168 6.57 -13.15 16.46
N GLU A 169 7.74 -13.38 15.88
CA GLU A 169 8.65 -12.31 15.47
C GLU A 169 8.01 -11.44 14.39
N LEU A 170 7.46 -12.06 13.33
CA LEU A 170 6.75 -11.37 12.27
C LEU A 170 5.49 -10.67 12.80
N ALA A 171 4.75 -11.31 13.68
CA ALA A 171 3.57 -10.72 14.31
C ALA A 171 3.92 -9.50 15.14
N ARG A 172 5.00 -9.56 15.92
CA ARG A 172 5.48 -8.44 16.74
C ARG A 172 5.91 -7.27 15.87
N MET A 173 6.70 -7.51 14.83
CA MET A 173 7.12 -6.47 13.89
C MET A 173 5.93 -5.74 13.26
N ARG A 174 4.92 -6.47 12.83
CA ARG A 174 3.71 -5.88 12.24
C ARG A 174 2.85 -5.17 13.27
N TYR A 175 2.73 -5.73 14.47
CA TYR A 175 2.02 -5.08 15.58
C TYR A 175 2.67 -3.75 15.94
N GLU A 176 3.98 -3.72 16.13
CA GLU A 176 4.73 -2.51 16.45
C GLU A 176 4.56 -1.42 15.36
N ALA A 177 4.53 -1.82 14.09
CA ALA A 177 4.22 -0.89 13.00
C ALA A 177 2.78 -0.37 13.07
N SER A 178 1.82 -1.19 13.51
CA SER A 178 0.40 -0.83 13.58
C SER A 178 0.02 0.08 14.75
N ILE A 179 0.90 0.21 15.74
CA ILE A 179 0.68 1.10 16.91
C ILE A 179 1.48 2.41 16.83
N GLN A 180 2.09 2.70 15.69
CA GLN A 180 2.75 3.99 15.48
C GLN A 180 1.73 5.13 15.57
N PRO A 181 2.13 6.32 16.08
CA PRO A 181 1.22 7.45 16.24
C PRO A 181 0.42 7.76 14.97
N GLY A 182 -0.89 7.90 15.10
CA GLY A 182 -1.81 8.23 14.02
C GLY A 182 -2.12 7.07 13.04
N PHE A 183 -1.50 5.89 13.22
CA PHE A 183 -1.76 4.75 12.31
C PHE A 183 -3.18 4.23 12.45
N GLN A 184 -3.64 3.96 13.68
CA GLN A 184 -4.95 3.38 13.92
C GLN A 184 -6.09 4.29 13.44
N GLU A 185 -5.96 5.59 13.68
CA GLU A 185 -6.92 6.61 13.22
C GLU A 185 -6.99 6.65 11.70
N SER A 186 -5.84 6.68 11.03
CA SER A 186 -5.75 6.64 9.57
C SER A 186 -6.35 5.36 9.01
N PHE A 187 -6.00 4.21 9.56
CA PHE A 187 -6.46 2.91 9.10
C PHE A 187 -7.98 2.75 9.27
N SER A 188 -8.52 3.16 10.42
CA SER A 188 -9.97 3.14 10.67
C SER A 188 -10.74 4.10 9.74
N ALA A 189 -10.15 5.24 9.40
CA ALA A 189 -10.76 6.19 8.47
C ALA A 189 -10.75 5.69 7.00
N MET A 190 -9.80 4.84 6.62
CA MET A 190 -9.78 4.21 5.29
C MET A 190 -10.88 3.16 5.11
N PHE A 191 -11.21 2.43 6.18
CA PHE A 191 -12.11 1.28 6.15
C PHE A 191 -13.22 1.38 7.20
N PRO A 192 -14.08 2.44 7.14
CA PRO A 192 -15.15 2.64 8.11
C PRO A 192 -16.23 1.56 7.98
N ALA A 193 -16.82 1.18 9.12
CA ALA A 193 -18.00 0.32 9.14
C ALA A 193 -19.28 1.10 8.73
N PRO A 194 -20.30 0.46 8.11
CA PRO A 194 -20.26 -0.89 7.54
C PRO A 194 -19.42 -0.95 6.26
N ARG A 195 -18.58 -1.97 6.12
CA ARG A 195 -17.62 -2.09 4.98
C ARG A 195 -18.26 -2.62 3.71
N GLN A 196 -19.33 -3.37 3.86
CA GLN A 196 -20.16 -3.82 2.74
C GLN A 196 -21.37 -2.88 2.60
N ARG A 197 -21.54 -2.28 1.44
CA ARG A 197 -22.68 -1.44 1.07
C ARG A 197 -23.30 -1.91 -0.22
#